data_3fda125b337e38dfcf5e845f314ef542
#
_entry.id   3fda125b337e38dfcf5e845f314ef542
#
_cell.length_a   1.000
_cell.length_b   1.000
_cell.length_c   1.000
_cell.angle_alpha   90.00
_cell.angle_beta   90.00
_cell.angle_gamma   90.00
#
_symmetry.space_group_name_H-M   'P 1'
#
loop_
_entity.id
_entity.type
_entity.pdbx_description
1 polymer ?
#
loop_
_entity_poly.entity_id
_entity_poly.type
_entity_poly.pdbx_seq_one_letter_code
_entity_poly.pdbx_strand_id
1 'polypeptide(L)'
;MVESERVESHRAPEPVGAYPHAKRVGDLLFLSGLGPRKRGSREIPGVTLDAAGNVSSYDIEAQCRSVFENVRMVLEDAGTSWDRIVDVTVFLTNMKADFAAFNRLYAEHFAGPGKPYPTRTTVEVTALPTPIAIELKVIATMP
;
A
#
# COMPACT_ATOMS: atom_id res chain seq x y z
N MET A 1 -26.71 -11.94 9.44
CA MET A 1 -25.33 -11.74 9.93
C MET A 1 -24.40 -11.63 8.72
N VAL A 2 -23.51 -10.64 8.71
CA VAL A 2 -22.54 -10.46 7.62
C VAL A 2 -21.36 -11.39 7.87
N GLU A 3 -21.00 -12.18 6.87
CA GLU A 3 -19.84 -13.05 6.96
C GLU A 3 -18.54 -12.22 6.97
N SER A 4 -17.56 -12.67 7.75
CA SER A 4 -16.24 -12.07 7.77
C SER A 4 -15.17 -13.16 7.68
N GLU A 5 -14.08 -12.84 6.99
CA GLU A 5 -13.00 -13.77 6.73
C GLU A 5 -11.66 -13.04 6.72
N ARG A 6 -10.68 -13.60 7.40
CA ARG A 6 -9.30 -13.12 7.33
C ARG A 6 -8.65 -13.64 6.05
N VAL A 7 -7.86 -12.77 5.41
CA VAL A 7 -7.12 -13.11 4.20
C VAL A 7 -5.63 -12.94 4.47
N GLU A 8 -4.87 -13.98 4.19
CA GLU A 8 -3.42 -13.96 4.27
C GLU A 8 -2.84 -14.05 2.86
N SER A 9 -1.87 -13.18 2.55
CA SER A 9 -1.12 -13.24 1.32
C SER A 9 0.22 -13.91 1.57
N HIS A 10 0.64 -14.78 0.67
CA HIS A 10 1.95 -15.43 0.76
C HIS A 10 2.99 -14.72 -0.13
N ARG A 11 2.62 -13.64 -0.81
CA ARG A 11 3.50 -12.87 -1.69
C ARG A 11 3.80 -11.48 -1.15
N ALA A 12 2.82 -10.85 -0.50
CA ALA A 12 2.98 -9.52 0.09
C ALA A 12 3.88 -9.60 1.34
N PRO A 13 4.51 -8.48 1.75
CA PRO A 13 5.35 -8.47 2.94
C PRO A 13 4.58 -8.91 4.17
N GLU A 14 5.27 -9.61 5.08
CA GLU A 14 4.68 -10.08 6.33
C GLU A 14 4.20 -8.88 7.17
N PRO A 15 3.02 -8.99 7.83
CA PRO A 15 2.57 -7.95 8.76
C PRO A 15 3.60 -7.71 9.88
N VAL A 16 3.75 -6.46 10.29
CA VAL A 16 4.67 -6.08 11.37
C VAL A 16 3.98 -6.11 12.74
N GLY A 17 2.82 -6.73 12.84
CA GLY A 17 2.06 -6.83 14.07
C GLY A 17 0.98 -7.89 13.96
N ALA A 18 0.10 -7.94 14.95
CA ALA A 18 -0.96 -8.95 15.04
C ALA A 18 -2.18 -8.54 14.21
N TYR A 19 -2.07 -8.66 12.89
CA TYR A 19 -3.17 -8.37 11.97
C TYR A 19 -2.98 -9.14 10.65
N PRO A 20 -4.08 -9.48 9.95
CA PRO A 20 -4.00 -10.14 8.65
C PRO A 20 -3.65 -9.13 7.54
N HIS A 21 -3.35 -9.62 6.34
CA HIS A 21 -3.18 -8.76 5.18
C HIS A 21 -4.47 -8.06 4.79
N ALA A 22 -5.60 -8.75 4.93
CA ALA A 22 -6.91 -8.19 4.63
C ALA A 22 -8.00 -8.91 5.42
N LYS A 23 -9.17 -8.27 5.50
CA LYS A 23 -10.37 -8.87 6.08
C LYS A 23 -11.55 -8.59 5.17
N ARG A 24 -12.23 -9.65 4.77
CA ARG A 24 -13.47 -9.55 4.03
C ARG A 24 -14.64 -9.41 4.99
N VAL A 25 -15.55 -8.47 4.72
CA VAL A 25 -16.79 -8.30 5.46
C VAL A 25 -17.90 -8.10 4.44
N GLY A 26 -18.73 -9.13 4.21
CA GLY A 26 -19.72 -9.10 3.15
C GLY A 26 -19.05 -8.95 1.77
N ASP A 27 -19.43 -7.92 1.03
CA ASP A 27 -18.88 -7.64 -0.28
C ASP A 27 -17.71 -6.65 -0.24
N LEU A 28 -17.24 -6.29 0.95
CA LEU A 28 -16.12 -5.37 1.11
C LEU A 28 -14.88 -6.11 1.59
N LEU A 29 -13.74 -5.67 1.07
CA LEU A 29 -12.42 -6.14 1.49
C LEU A 29 -11.64 -4.96 2.05
N PHE A 30 -11.23 -5.08 3.31
CA PHE A 30 -10.41 -4.09 4.01
C PHE A 30 -8.97 -4.60 4.03
N LEU A 31 -8.06 -3.91 3.39
CA LEU A 31 -6.64 -4.23 3.49
C LEU A 31 -6.05 -3.54 4.71
N SER A 32 -5.17 -4.22 5.41
CA SER A 32 -4.30 -3.56 6.39
C SER A 32 -3.36 -2.61 5.65
N GLY A 33 -2.82 -1.61 6.34
CA GLY A 33 -1.87 -0.68 5.74
C GLY A 33 -0.69 -1.42 5.12
N LEU A 34 -0.33 -1.08 3.89
CA LEU A 34 0.77 -1.67 3.16
C LEU A 34 1.79 -0.61 2.79
N GLY A 35 3.06 -0.94 2.98
CA GLY A 35 4.18 -0.14 2.53
C GLY A 35 4.94 -0.81 1.39
N PRO A 36 6.08 -0.25 1.00
CA PRO A 36 6.88 -0.74 -0.12
C PRO A 36 7.81 -1.91 0.21
N ARG A 37 7.77 -2.47 1.43
CA ARG A 37 8.62 -3.59 1.80
C ARG A 37 8.39 -4.79 0.88
N LYS A 38 9.36 -5.69 0.84
CA LYS A 38 9.24 -6.96 0.11
C LYS A 38 9.30 -8.13 1.08
N ARG A 39 8.52 -9.18 0.79
CA ARG A 39 8.53 -10.41 1.59
C ARG A 39 9.93 -11.04 1.55
N GLY A 40 10.38 -11.47 2.73
CA GLY A 40 11.64 -12.21 2.84
C GLY A 40 12.89 -11.37 2.68
N SER A 41 12.80 -10.05 2.62
CA SER A 41 13.93 -9.16 2.47
C SER A 41 13.92 -8.06 3.52
N ARG A 42 15.10 -7.66 3.97
CA ARG A 42 15.29 -6.48 4.81
C ARG A 42 15.45 -5.21 3.99
N GLU A 43 15.77 -5.37 2.71
CA GLU A 43 15.91 -4.24 1.80
C GLU A 43 14.53 -3.70 1.42
N ILE A 44 14.41 -2.38 1.41
CA ILE A 44 13.21 -1.70 0.97
C ILE A 44 13.52 -1.00 -0.33
N PRO A 45 12.77 -1.26 -1.42
CA PRO A 45 13.04 -0.61 -2.71
C PRO A 45 13.15 0.90 -2.55
N GLY A 46 14.22 1.45 -3.11
CA GLY A 46 14.48 2.89 -3.10
C GLY A 46 14.90 3.47 -1.75
N VAL A 47 15.24 2.65 -0.74
CA VAL A 47 15.69 3.15 0.56
C VAL A 47 17.16 2.81 0.78
N THR A 48 17.94 3.82 1.19
CA THR A 48 19.30 3.66 1.67
C THR A 48 19.34 4.01 3.13
N LEU A 49 19.84 3.09 3.96
CA LEU A 49 19.96 3.30 5.41
C LEU A 49 21.41 3.66 5.77
N ASP A 50 21.56 4.46 6.83
CA ASP A 50 22.87 4.71 7.42
C ASP A 50 23.26 3.56 8.37
N ALA A 51 24.45 3.67 9.01
CA ALA A 51 24.97 2.63 9.89
C ALA A 51 24.10 2.43 11.13
N ALA A 52 23.28 3.41 11.52
CA ALA A 52 22.37 3.33 12.65
C ALA A 52 20.98 2.80 12.27
N GLY A 53 20.75 2.50 11.00
CA GLY A 53 19.47 2.01 10.51
C GLY A 53 18.45 3.09 10.18
N ASN A 54 18.87 4.36 10.17
CA ASN A 54 18.01 5.47 9.76
C ASN A 54 18.08 5.69 8.25
N VAL A 55 17.00 6.21 7.68
CA VAL A 55 16.97 6.52 6.25
C VAL A 55 17.92 7.67 5.95
N SER A 56 18.93 7.42 5.11
CA SER A 56 19.84 8.45 4.63
C SER A 56 19.36 9.07 3.33
N SER A 57 18.71 8.26 2.47
CA SER A 57 18.07 8.71 1.24
C SER A 57 17.03 7.71 0.79
N TYR A 58 16.09 8.17 -0.03
CA TYR A 58 15.11 7.27 -0.64
C TYR A 58 14.65 7.79 -2.01
N ASP A 59 14.15 6.86 -2.81
CA ASP A 59 13.54 7.14 -4.11
C ASP A 59 12.04 6.90 -3.96
N ILE A 60 11.25 7.99 -3.94
CA ILE A 60 9.80 7.88 -3.76
C ILE A 60 9.14 7.12 -4.91
N GLU A 61 9.63 7.23 -6.14
CA GLU A 61 9.04 6.52 -7.28
C GLU A 61 9.20 5.01 -7.12
N ALA A 62 10.38 4.55 -6.71
CA ALA A 62 10.61 3.12 -6.44
C ALA A 62 9.69 2.62 -5.32
N GLN A 63 9.50 3.40 -4.27
CA GLN A 63 8.60 3.04 -3.18
C GLN A 63 7.15 3.01 -3.63
N CYS A 64 6.70 3.96 -4.43
CA CYS A 64 5.33 3.96 -4.98
C CYS A 64 5.07 2.71 -5.82
N ARG A 65 5.97 2.35 -6.73
CA ARG A 65 5.81 1.16 -7.58
C ARG A 65 5.74 -0.10 -6.73
N SER A 66 6.57 -0.19 -5.71
CA SER A 66 6.59 -1.35 -4.82
C SER A 66 5.32 -1.46 -3.98
N VAL A 67 4.82 -0.37 -3.40
CA VAL A 67 3.59 -0.42 -2.60
C VAL A 67 2.37 -0.73 -3.48
N PHE A 68 2.31 -0.20 -4.70
CA PHE A 68 1.22 -0.53 -5.62
C PHE A 68 1.24 -2.03 -5.96
N GLU A 69 2.40 -2.61 -6.19
CA GLU A 69 2.54 -4.03 -6.45
C GLU A 69 2.11 -4.87 -5.24
N ASN A 70 2.50 -4.45 -4.02
CA ASN A 70 2.09 -5.13 -2.80
C ASN A 70 0.56 -5.11 -2.61
N VAL A 71 -0.08 -3.98 -2.89
CA VAL A 71 -1.55 -3.88 -2.86
C VAL A 71 -2.18 -4.84 -3.87
N ARG A 72 -1.65 -4.88 -5.10
CA ARG A 72 -2.15 -5.79 -6.14
C ARG A 72 -2.07 -7.24 -5.68
N MET A 73 -0.94 -7.64 -5.10
CA MET A 73 -0.77 -9.03 -4.63
C MET A 73 -1.80 -9.41 -3.57
N VAL A 74 -2.06 -8.52 -2.62
CA VAL A 74 -3.08 -8.81 -1.59
C VAL A 74 -4.47 -8.91 -2.22
N LEU A 75 -4.83 -8.00 -3.12
CA LEU A 75 -6.12 -8.05 -3.81
C LEU A 75 -6.31 -9.37 -4.56
N GLU A 76 -5.32 -9.78 -5.34
CA GLU A 76 -5.37 -11.02 -6.12
C GLU A 76 -5.44 -12.25 -5.22
N ASP A 77 -4.64 -12.27 -4.15
CA ASP A 77 -4.64 -13.38 -3.20
C ASP A 77 -5.94 -13.48 -2.41
N ALA A 78 -6.68 -12.37 -2.31
CA ALA A 78 -8.01 -12.34 -1.70
C ALA A 78 -9.13 -12.71 -2.67
N GLY A 79 -8.84 -12.85 -3.96
CA GLY A 79 -9.84 -13.20 -4.98
C GLY A 79 -10.54 -12.01 -5.62
N THR A 80 -9.98 -10.83 -5.50
CA THR A 80 -10.51 -9.63 -6.16
C THR A 80 -9.44 -9.04 -7.10
N SER A 81 -9.57 -7.79 -7.51
CA SER A 81 -8.71 -7.20 -8.51
C SER A 81 -8.54 -5.69 -8.31
N TRP A 82 -7.53 -5.14 -8.96
CA TRP A 82 -7.17 -3.72 -8.87
C TRP A 82 -8.32 -2.79 -9.24
N ASP A 83 -9.10 -3.14 -10.25
CA ASP A 83 -10.22 -2.31 -10.73
C ASP A 83 -11.39 -2.25 -9.74
N ARG A 84 -11.35 -3.04 -8.67
CA ARG A 84 -12.39 -3.05 -7.63
C ARG A 84 -12.03 -2.23 -6.40
N ILE A 85 -10.94 -1.49 -6.43
CA ILE A 85 -10.58 -0.56 -5.35
C ILE A 85 -11.59 0.58 -5.32
N VAL A 86 -12.11 0.89 -4.13
CA VAL A 86 -13.12 1.95 -3.95
C VAL A 86 -12.60 3.14 -3.16
N ASP A 87 -11.64 2.92 -2.26
CA ASP A 87 -11.11 4.01 -1.42
C ASP A 87 -9.65 3.75 -1.07
N VAL A 88 -8.86 4.83 -1.09
CA VAL A 88 -7.44 4.80 -0.76
C VAL A 88 -7.12 5.94 0.20
N THR A 89 -6.49 5.61 1.30
CA THR A 89 -5.85 6.58 2.19
C THR A 89 -4.34 6.47 2.00
N VAL A 90 -3.69 7.59 1.72
CA VAL A 90 -2.25 7.65 1.45
C VAL A 90 -1.57 8.38 2.59
N PHE A 91 -0.53 7.76 3.14
CA PHE A 91 0.31 8.33 4.18
C PHE A 91 1.69 8.60 3.59
N LEU A 92 2.11 9.86 3.60
CA LEU A 92 3.46 10.28 3.16
C LEU A 92 4.20 10.84 4.35
N THR A 93 5.52 10.64 4.39
CA THR A 93 6.35 11.23 5.47
C THR A 93 6.93 12.58 5.08
N ASN A 94 6.88 12.95 3.80
CA ASN A 94 7.34 14.24 3.33
C ASN A 94 6.47 14.71 2.15
N MET A 95 5.34 15.30 2.46
CA MET A 95 4.36 15.74 1.47
C MET A 95 4.98 16.72 0.46
N LYS A 96 5.72 17.70 0.96
CA LYS A 96 6.28 18.76 0.13
C LYS A 96 7.26 18.21 -0.91
N ALA A 97 8.10 17.25 -0.53
CA ALA A 97 9.10 16.68 -1.43
C ALA A 97 8.49 15.66 -2.39
N ASP A 98 7.48 14.90 -1.96
CA ASP A 98 7.07 13.67 -2.64
C ASP A 98 5.72 13.74 -3.35
N PHE A 99 4.88 14.72 -3.02
CA PHE A 99 3.50 14.72 -3.51
C PHE A 99 3.40 14.74 -5.03
N ALA A 100 4.22 15.56 -5.71
CA ALA A 100 4.13 15.69 -7.16
C ALA A 100 4.48 14.37 -7.87
N ALA A 101 5.57 13.71 -7.48
CA ALA A 101 5.97 12.44 -8.07
C ALA A 101 4.96 11.33 -7.75
N PHE A 102 4.54 11.25 -6.47
CA PHE A 102 3.50 10.31 -6.05
C PHE A 102 2.23 10.49 -6.87
N ASN A 103 1.75 11.73 -6.97
CA ASN A 103 0.47 12.02 -7.63
C ASN A 103 0.49 11.65 -9.12
N ARG A 104 1.64 11.86 -9.78
CA ARG A 104 1.83 11.45 -11.18
C ARG A 104 1.74 9.93 -11.34
N LEU A 105 2.45 9.18 -10.50
CA LEU A 105 2.43 7.71 -10.53
C LEU A 105 1.08 7.15 -10.13
N TYR A 106 0.42 7.78 -9.16
CA TYR A 106 -0.93 7.41 -8.76
C TYR A 106 -1.89 7.50 -9.95
N ALA A 107 -1.83 8.60 -10.69
CA ALA A 107 -2.70 8.78 -11.87
C ALA A 107 -2.48 7.68 -12.91
N GLU A 108 -1.24 7.26 -13.13
CA GLU A 108 -0.93 6.18 -14.07
C GLU A 108 -1.58 4.84 -13.67
N HIS A 109 -1.72 4.58 -12.38
CA HIS A 109 -2.21 3.29 -11.86
C HIS A 109 -3.70 3.30 -11.54
N PHE A 110 -4.26 4.44 -11.17
CA PHE A 110 -5.62 4.51 -10.63
C PHE A 110 -6.60 5.27 -11.50
N ALA A 111 -6.15 6.09 -12.44
CA ALA A 111 -7.01 6.92 -13.29
C ALA A 111 -6.97 6.46 -14.74
N GLY A 112 -8.01 6.82 -15.51
CA GLY A 112 -8.11 6.51 -16.93
C GLY A 112 -9.00 5.31 -17.22
N PRO A 113 -9.18 4.95 -18.52
CA PRO A 113 -10.05 3.85 -18.93
C PRO A 113 -9.63 2.52 -18.30
N GLY A 114 -10.61 1.79 -17.74
CA GLY A 114 -10.35 0.49 -17.10
C GLY A 114 -9.71 0.57 -15.72
N LYS A 115 -9.52 1.76 -15.18
CA LYS A 115 -8.95 1.97 -13.85
C LYS A 115 -10.06 2.20 -12.82
N PRO A 116 -9.79 1.93 -11.52
CA PRO A 116 -10.82 2.00 -10.48
C PRO A 116 -11.32 3.40 -10.15
N TYR A 117 -10.48 4.41 -10.30
CA TYR A 117 -10.80 5.80 -9.97
C TYR A 117 -11.37 5.98 -8.55
N PRO A 118 -10.68 5.49 -7.52
CA PRO A 118 -11.22 5.46 -6.16
C PRO A 118 -11.28 6.85 -5.53
N THR A 119 -12.09 6.97 -4.48
CA THR A 119 -11.96 8.12 -3.57
C THR A 119 -10.59 8.04 -2.88
N ARG A 120 -10.02 9.21 -2.55
CA ARG A 120 -8.69 9.27 -1.96
C ARG A 120 -8.57 10.37 -0.93
N THR A 121 -7.85 10.09 0.14
CA THR A 121 -7.37 11.06 1.13
C THR A 121 -5.87 10.91 1.25
N THR A 122 -5.12 12.02 1.20
CA THR A 122 -3.66 12.01 1.31
C THR A 122 -3.25 12.88 2.48
N VAL A 123 -2.47 12.32 3.41
CA VAL A 123 -2.02 13.00 4.62
C VAL A 123 -0.52 12.79 4.82
N GLU A 124 0.11 13.73 5.52
CA GLU A 124 1.49 13.59 5.98
C GLU A 124 1.49 13.09 7.43
N VAL A 125 2.41 12.18 7.72
CA VAL A 125 2.63 11.67 9.07
C VAL A 125 4.11 11.83 9.43
N THR A 126 4.42 11.90 10.73
CA THR A 126 5.81 12.10 11.17
C THR A 126 6.68 10.88 10.96
N ALA A 127 6.10 9.68 11.02
CA ALA A 127 6.83 8.42 10.84
C ALA A 127 5.85 7.30 10.52
N LEU A 128 6.36 6.23 9.93
CA LEU A 128 5.65 4.98 9.69
C LEU A 128 6.36 3.85 10.44
N PRO A 129 5.70 2.69 10.66
CA PRO A 129 6.26 1.61 11.50
C PRO A 129 7.61 1.06 11.02
N THR A 130 7.95 1.19 9.74
CA THR A 130 9.23 0.79 9.17
C THR A 130 9.85 2.00 8.45
N PRO A 131 11.15 1.97 8.07
CA PRO A 131 11.79 3.13 7.45
C PRO A 131 11.36 3.32 5.99
N ILE A 132 10.11 3.68 5.80
CA ILE A 132 9.46 3.90 4.50
C ILE A 132 8.92 5.33 4.43
N ALA A 133 8.69 5.81 3.20
CA ALA A 133 8.18 7.16 2.96
C ALA A 133 6.70 7.19 2.55
N ILE A 134 6.09 6.03 2.30
CA ILE A 134 4.71 5.91 1.86
C ILE A 134 4.05 4.65 2.41
N GLU A 135 2.78 4.76 2.75
CA GLU A 135 1.92 3.63 3.10
C GLU A 135 0.53 3.88 2.53
N LEU A 136 -0.14 2.82 2.09
CA LEU A 136 -1.52 2.88 1.59
C LEU A 136 -2.46 2.06 2.46
N LYS A 137 -3.64 2.62 2.74
CA LYS A 137 -4.79 1.90 3.29
C LYS A 137 -5.84 1.80 2.18
N VAL A 138 -6.25 0.59 1.83
CA VAL A 138 -7.13 0.34 0.68
C VAL A 138 -8.39 -0.40 1.10
N ILE A 139 -9.52 0.00 0.53
CA ILE A 139 -10.78 -0.72 0.62
C ILE A 139 -11.21 -1.06 -0.81
N ALA A 140 -11.63 -2.30 -1.02
CA ALA A 140 -12.07 -2.79 -2.33
C ALA A 140 -13.38 -3.56 -2.19
N THR A 141 -14.01 -3.86 -3.33
CA THR A 141 -15.17 -4.75 -3.36
C THR A 141 -14.74 -6.14 -3.79
N MET A 142 -15.52 -7.13 -3.38
CA MET A 142 -15.37 -8.51 -3.85
C MET A 142 -16.26 -8.73 -5.07
N PRO A 143 -15.87 -9.62 -6.00
CA PRO A 143 -16.73 -9.97 -7.15
C PRO A 143 -18.00 -10.66 -6.74
#